data_55b3710a193436934b56b081aa8fbeed
#
_entry.id   55b3710a193436934b56b081aa8fbeed
#
_cell.length_a   1.000
_cell.length_b   1.000
_cell.length_c   1.000
_cell.angle_alpha   90.00
_cell.angle_beta   90.00
_cell.angle_gamma   90.00
#
_symmetry.space_group_name_H-M   'P 1'
#
loop_
_entity.id
_entity.type
_entity.pdbx_description
1 polymer ?
#
loop_
_entity_poly.entity_id
_entity_poly.type
_entity_poly.pdbx_seq_one_letter_code
_entity_poly.pdbx_strand_id
1 'polypeptide(L)'
;MSVDAGLDVAEAADAIYIDGALYSAPIGTALPTSATATLIAAYVGHGFWSSEGVTQASSKSTNATRAFQNNTLIAETVTEGTGTTSLVLLQQNAANAGLYYGENVNTTAGSVTWNPGRANGRRIYVVDKVNADGEVERIVGEGEVTAMADRVITYGAVTGYGITITWYGEPTIYNTSWIAGGGA
;
A
#
# COMPACT_ATOMS: atom_id res chain seq x y z
N MET A 1 -33.20 -10.21 -23.60
CA MET A 1 -32.03 -11.00 -23.17
C MET A 1 -31.51 -10.32 -21.92
N SER A 2 -31.79 -10.86 -20.76
CA SER A 2 -31.12 -10.40 -19.52
C SER A 2 -29.73 -11.00 -19.53
N VAL A 3 -28.70 -10.17 -19.53
CA VAL A 3 -27.31 -10.63 -19.33
C VAL A 3 -27.16 -10.75 -17.81
N ASP A 4 -27.51 -11.92 -17.30
CA ASP A 4 -27.13 -12.28 -15.92
C ASP A 4 -25.65 -12.72 -15.96
N ALA A 5 -24.78 -11.73 -15.83
CA ALA A 5 -23.32 -11.89 -15.90
C ALA A 5 -22.72 -12.05 -14.49
N GLY A 6 -23.42 -12.74 -13.57
CA GLY A 6 -22.96 -12.87 -12.19
C GLY A 6 -22.97 -11.52 -11.45
N LEU A 7 -23.98 -10.68 -11.73
CA LEU A 7 -24.18 -9.42 -11.05
C LEU A 7 -24.70 -9.68 -9.64
N ASP A 8 -23.82 -9.58 -8.65
CA ASP A 8 -24.19 -9.64 -7.23
C ASP A 8 -23.99 -8.26 -6.60
N VAL A 9 -25.08 -7.67 -6.12
CA VAL A 9 -25.05 -6.35 -5.48
C VAL A 9 -24.38 -6.44 -4.10
N ALA A 10 -24.48 -7.57 -3.41
CA ALA A 10 -23.82 -7.77 -2.14
C ALA A 10 -22.30 -7.83 -2.33
N GLU A 11 -21.81 -8.64 -3.28
CA GLU A 11 -20.39 -8.69 -3.62
C GLU A 11 -19.85 -7.33 -4.07
N ALA A 12 -20.65 -6.52 -4.76
CA ALA A 12 -20.28 -5.16 -5.13
C ALA A 12 -20.24 -4.20 -3.93
N ALA A 13 -21.09 -4.42 -2.92
CA ALA A 13 -21.10 -3.63 -1.70
C ALA A 13 -19.87 -3.92 -0.82
N ASP A 14 -19.33 -5.15 -0.86
CA ASP A 14 -18.12 -5.54 -0.14
C ASP A 14 -16.87 -4.75 -0.60
N ALA A 15 -16.92 -4.11 -1.76
CA ALA A 15 -15.87 -3.24 -2.26
C ALA A 15 -15.91 -1.82 -1.67
N ILE A 16 -16.81 -1.50 -0.75
CA ILE A 16 -16.90 -0.19 -0.07
C ILE A 16 -16.08 -0.23 1.21
N TYR A 17 -14.85 0.28 1.13
CA TYR A 17 -13.97 0.37 2.30
C TYR A 17 -14.26 1.63 3.11
N ILE A 18 -14.34 1.49 4.44
CA ILE A 18 -14.70 2.57 5.38
C ILE A 18 -13.60 2.85 6.42
N ASP A 19 -12.63 1.94 6.58
CA ASP A 19 -11.55 2.07 7.55
C ASP A 19 -10.27 1.44 7.01
N GLY A 20 -9.15 1.75 7.65
CA GLY A 20 -7.85 1.18 7.29
C GLY A 20 -6.72 1.55 8.24
N ALA A 21 -5.65 0.80 8.17
CA ALA A 21 -4.45 1.02 8.97
C ALA A 21 -3.19 0.67 8.20
N LEU A 22 -2.14 1.51 8.38
CA LEU A 22 -0.79 1.23 7.90
C LEU A 22 0.08 0.86 9.09
N TYR A 23 0.82 -0.23 8.93
CA TYR A 23 1.85 -0.63 9.87
C TYR A 23 3.18 -0.82 9.15
N SER A 24 4.27 -0.54 9.84
CA SER A 24 5.62 -0.86 9.36
C SER A 24 6.44 -1.57 10.42
N ALA A 25 7.37 -2.42 9.99
CA ALA A 25 8.30 -3.12 10.84
C ALA A 25 9.68 -3.22 10.19
N PRO A 26 10.75 -3.46 10.96
CA PRO A 26 12.08 -3.71 10.41
C PRO A 26 12.09 -4.93 9.47
N ILE A 27 13.02 -4.94 8.51
CA ILE A 27 13.29 -6.12 7.67
C ILE A 27 13.60 -7.34 8.54
N GLY A 28 13.11 -8.50 8.13
CA GLY A 28 13.24 -9.76 8.86
C GLY A 28 12.17 -9.99 9.91
N THR A 29 11.24 -9.05 10.10
CA THR A 29 10.06 -9.26 10.94
C THR A 29 9.15 -10.31 10.31
N ALA A 30 8.62 -11.24 11.12
CA ALA A 30 7.70 -12.28 10.64
C ALA A 30 6.45 -11.66 10.04
N LEU A 31 6.09 -12.11 8.83
CA LEU A 31 4.91 -11.63 8.11
C LEU A 31 3.64 -12.26 8.71
N PRO A 32 2.53 -11.51 8.80
CA PRO A 32 1.23 -12.09 9.12
C PRO A 32 0.80 -13.08 8.04
N THR A 33 0.11 -14.14 8.45
CA THR A 33 -0.25 -15.27 7.59
C THR A 33 -1.72 -15.28 7.16
N SER A 34 -2.49 -14.28 7.58
CA SER A 34 -3.90 -14.10 7.18
C SER A 34 -4.31 -12.64 7.33
N ALA A 35 -5.49 -12.30 6.78
CA ALA A 35 -6.07 -10.96 6.91
C ALA A 35 -6.32 -10.57 8.37
N THR A 36 -6.69 -11.53 9.22
CA THR A 36 -7.07 -11.31 10.63
C THR A 36 -5.96 -11.67 11.63
N ALA A 37 -4.77 -12.09 11.14
CA ALA A 37 -3.67 -12.44 12.04
C ALA A 37 -3.25 -11.23 12.89
N THR A 38 -3.11 -11.45 14.21
CA THR A 38 -2.62 -10.42 15.12
C THR A 38 -1.17 -10.06 14.79
N LEU A 39 -0.92 -8.76 14.65
CA LEU A 39 0.43 -8.24 14.40
C LEU A 39 1.26 -8.31 15.71
N ILE A 40 2.50 -8.74 15.58
CA ILE A 40 3.44 -8.76 16.71
C ILE A 40 3.89 -7.34 17.08
N ALA A 41 4.43 -7.16 18.29
CA ALA A 41 4.80 -5.85 18.85
C ALA A 41 5.86 -5.07 18.03
N ALA A 42 6.54 -5.73 17.09
CA ALA A 42 7.50 -5.07 16.19
C ALA A 42 6.84 -4.17 15.12
N TYR A 43 5.54 -4.35 14.89
CA TYR A 43 4.79 -3.51 13.94
C TYR A 43 4.36 -2.20 14.61
N VAL A 44 4.77 -1.10 14.00
CA VAL A 44 4.41 0.26 14.44
C VAL A 44 3.26 0.77 13.58
N GLY A 45 2.16 1.14 14.22
CA GLY A 45 1.00 1.75 13.55
C GLY A 45 1.22 3.23 13.24
N HIS A 46 0.74 3.66 12.07
CA HIS A 46 0.93 5.01 11.55
C HIS A 46 -0.30 5.91 11.70
N GLY A 47 -1.36 5.41 12.32
CA GLY A 47 -2.57 6.18 12.67
C GLY A 47 -3.45 6.52 11.48
N PHE A 48 -4.13 7.67 11.54
CA PHE A 48 -5.13 8.08 10.55
C PHE A 48 -4.55 8.46 9.20
N TRP A 49 -5.29 8.13 8.16
CA TRP A 49 -5.04 8.53 6.77
C TRP A 49 -5.99 9.66 6.35
N SER A 50 -5.67 10.29 5.23
CA SER A 50 -6.59 11.19 4.55
C SER A 50 -7.85 10.45 4.08
N SER A 51 -8.98 11.17 4.05
CA SER A 51 -10.25 10.67 3.48
C SER A 51 -10.17 10.32 2.00
N GLU A 52 -9.08 10.67 1.31
CA GLU A 52 -8.80 10.21 -0.06
C GLU A 52 -8.42 8.73 -0.11
N GLY A 53 -8.16 8.13 1.07
CA GLY A 53 -7.87 6.71 1.21
C GLY A 53 -6.49 6.31 0.70
N VAL A 54 -6.41 5.12 0.11
CA VAL A 54 -5.19 4.51 -0.39
C VAL A 54 -5.31 4.24 -1.89
N THR A 55 -4.30 4.59 -2.65
CA THR A 55 -4.21 4.29 -4.09
C THR A 55 -3.22 3.17 -4.32
N GLN A 56 -3.65 2.12 -5.00
CA GLN A 56 -2.81 1.02 -5.45
C GLN A 56 -2.63 1.12 -6.96
N ALA A 57 -1.39 1.05 -7.42
CA ALA A 57 -1.06 1.07 -8.83
C ALA A 57 -0.11 -0.07 -9.18
N SER A 58 -0.27 -0.59 -10.39
CA SER A 58 0.63 -1.60 -10.96
C SER A 58 1.00 -1.16 -12.37
N SER A 59 2.28 -1.18 -12.68
CA SER A 59 2.79 -0.94 -14.02
C SER A 59 3.59 -2.14 -14.50
N LYS A 60 3.52 -2.41 -15.81
CA LYS A 60 4.29 -3.47 -16.47
C LYS A 60 4.91 -2.93 -17.73
N SER A 61 6.19 -3.20 -17.93
CA SER A 61 6.87 -2.97 -19.21
C SER A 61 6.95 -4.27 -19.97
N THR A 62 6.64 -4.21 -21.26
CA THR A 62 6.68 -5.40 -22.14
C THR A 62 7.63 -5.16 -23.31
N ASN A 63 8.27 -6.23 -23.75
CA ASN A 63 9.05 -6.27 -24.99
C ASN A 63 8.34 -7.13 -26.01
N ALA A 64 8.01 -6.55 -27.17
CA ALA A 64 7.29 -7.20 -28.24
C ALA A 64 8.24 -7.66 -29.36
N THR A 65 8.27 -8.93 -29.67
CA THR A 65 8.97 -9.50 -30.82
C THR A 65 8.00 -9.59 -32.00
N ARG A 66 8.38 -8.99 -33.13
CA ARG A 66 7.55 -8.94 -34.33
C ARG A 66 8.22 -9.61 -35.51
N ALA A 67 7.42 -10.25 -36.38
CA ALA A 67 7.88 -10.80 -37.66
C ALA A 67 8.15 -9.70 -38.67
N PHE A 68 9.09 -9.96 -39.59
CA PHE A 68 9.32 -9.09 -40.75
C PHE A 68 8.09 -8.99 -41.65
N GLN A 69 7.33 -10.12 -41.76
CA GLN A 69 6.11 -10.17 -42.57
C GLN A 69 4.97 -9.45 -41.86
N ASN A 70 4.51 -8.34 -42.48
CA ASN A 70 3.38 -7.54 -42.02
C ASN A 70 3.51 -7.02 -40.56
N ASN A 71 4.73 -6.99 -40.00
CA ASN A 71 4.95 -6.55 -38.63
C ASN A 71 4.09 -7.31 -37.59
N THR A 72 3.79 -8.58 -37.87
CA THR A 72 2.93 -9.42 -37.04
C THR A 72 3.56 -9.65 -35.67
N LEU A 73 2.81 -9.45 -34.58
CA LEU A 73 3.26 -9.73 -33.22
C LEU A 73 3.43 -11.26 -33.05
N ILE A 74 4.65 -11.70 -32.76
CA ILE A 74 4.99 -13.13 -32.54
C ILE A 74 4.93 -13.46 -31.06
N ALA A 75 5.53 -12.62 -30.22
CA ALA A 75 5.62 -12.82 -28.79
C ALA A 75 5.71 -11.49 -28.04
N GLU A 76 5.17 -11.45 -26.83
CA GLU A 76 5.30 -10.35 -25.91
C GLU A 76 5.78 -10.90 -24.56
N THR A 77 6.83 -10.32 -24.02
CA THR A 77 7.44 -10.74 -22.74
C THR A 77 7.43 -9.57 -21.79
N VAL A 78 6.95 -9.78 -20.57
CA VAL A 78 7.03 -8.79 -19.50
C VAL A 78 8.48 -8.69 -19.03
N THR A 79 9.05 -7.50 -19.09
CA THR A 79 10.44 -7.24 -18.70
C THR A 79 10.55 -6.65 -17.31
N GLU A 80 9.57 -5.87 -16.89
CA GLU A 80 9.54 -5.23 -15.59
C GLU A 80 8.10 -5.16 -15.06
N GLY A 81 7.94 -5.28 -13.75
CA GLY A 81 6.69 -5.07 -13.05
C GLY A 81 6.93 -4.28 -11.76
N THR A 82 6.13 -3.25 -11.51
CA THR A 82 6.22 -2.44 -10.30
C THR A 82 4.85 -2.29 -9.70
N GLY A 83 4.71 -2.63 -8.43
CA GLY A 83 3.52 -2.35 -7.62
C GLY A 83 3.80 -1.20 -6.66
N THR A 84 2.86 -0.28 -6.52
CA THR A 84 2.97 0.83 -5.58
C THR A 84 1.69 1.00 -4.77
N THR A 85 1.84 1.54 -3.56
CA THR A 85 0.74 1.95 -2.70
C THR A 85 1.00 3.35 -2.19
N SER A 86 0.09 4.28 -2.47
CA SER A 86 0.20 5.69 -2.09
C SER A 86 -0.91 6.07 -1.12
N LEU A 87 -0.56 6.82 -0.08
CA LEU A 87 -1.50 7.32 0.93
C LEU A 87 -0.94 8.55 1.64
N VAL A 88 -1.81 9.29 2.37
CA VAL A 88 -1.43 10.47 3.14
C VAL A 88 -1.68 10.22 4.62
N LEU A 89 -0.62 10.18 5.43
CA LEU A 89 -0.67 10.01 6.88
C LEU A 89 -0.92 11.34 7.56
N LEU A 90 -1.94 11.43 8.40
CA LEU A 90 -2.37 12.69 9.03
C LEU A 90 -1.72 12.95 10.40
N GLN A 91 -1.23 11.92 11.08
CA GLN A 91 -0.66 12.11 12.40
C GLN A 91 0.76 12.66 12.34
N GLN A 92 1.00 13.75 13.07
CA GLN A 92 2.30 14.41 13.21
C GLN A 92 3.09 13.78 14.36
N ASN A 93 3.59 12.55 14.15
CA ASN A 93 4.39 11.82 15.12
C ASN A 93 5.78 11.44 14.56
N ALA A 94 6.69 11.02 15.44
CA ALA A 94 8.05 10.65 15.05
C ALA A 94 8.12 9.48 14.06
N ALA A 95 7.19 8.52 14.16
CA ALA A 95 7.14 7.37 13.25
C ALA A 95 6.80 7.79 11.82
N ASN A 96 5.79 8.66 11.65
CA ASN A 96 5.38 9.16 10.34
C ASN A 96 6.41 10.13 9.75
N ALA A 97 6.98 10.99 10.58
CA ALA A 97 8.09 11.85 10.17
C ALA A 97 9.30 11.02 9.72
N GLY A 98 9.61 9.94 10.44
CA GLY A 98 10.69 9.02 10.07
C GLY A 98 10.45 8.31 8.74
N LEU A 99 9.20 7.90 8.45
CA LEU A 99 8.86 7.34 7.14
C LEU A 99 8.98 8.37 6.02
N TYR A 100 8.47 9.59 6.25
CA TYR A 100 8.47 10.63 5.24
C TYR A 100 9.88 11.15 4.93
N TYR A 101 10.70 11.42 5.94
CA TYR A 101 12.05 11.95 5.76
C TYR A 101 13.13 10.87 5.56
N GLY A 102 12.78 9.60 5.74
CA GLY A 102 13.72 8.47 5.59
C GLY A 102 14.80 8.37 6.66
N GLU A 103 14.61 9.08 7.79
CA GLU A 103 15.60 9.19 8.86
C GLU A 103 14.96 8.98 10.23
N ASN A 104 15.78 8.50 11.17
CA ASN A 104 15.32 8.41 12.54
C ASN A 104 15.14 9.81 13.15
N VAL A 105 13.97 10.04 13.70
CA VAL A 105 13.67 11.29 14.42
C VAL A 105 14.32 11.23 15.79
N ASN A 106 15.12 12.24 16.13
CA ASN A 106 15.58 12.44 17.50
C ASN A 106 14.42 12.98 18.36
N THR A 107 13.79 12.08 19.10
CA THR A 107 12.62 12.42 19.92
C THR A 107 12.96 13.28 21.14
N THR A 108 14.23 13.31 21.58
CA THR A 108 14.67 14.18 22.68
C THR A 108 14.82 15.62 22.21
N ALA A 109 15.39 15.83 21.02
CA ALA A 109 15.59 17.17 20.46
C ALA A 109 14.41 17.63 19.58
N GLY A 110 13.47 16.74 19.25
CA GLY A 110 12.37 17.03 18.32
C GLY A 110 12.86 17.36 16.90
N SER A 111 13.95 16.72 16.46
CA SER A 111 14.61 17.05 15.20
C SER A 111 14.79 15.85 14.29
N VAL A 112 14.80 16.09 12.99
CA VAL A 112 15.20 15.13 11.96
C VAL A 112 16.16 15.82 10.98
N THR A 113 17.24 15.14 10.63
CA THR A 113 18.14 15.62 9.59
C THR A 113 17.69 15.02 8.28
N TRP A 114 17.13 15.83 7.40
CA TRP A 114 16.63 15.38 6.12
C TRP A 114 17.71 15.39 5.05
N ASN A 115 17.92 14.24 4.42
CA ASN A 115 18.78 14.11 3.24
C ASN A 115 17.94 13.64 2.04
N PRO A 116 17.51 14.54 1.15
CA PRO A 116 16.62 14.18 0.03
C PRO A 116 17.27 13.25 -1.01
N GLY A 117 18.59 13.08 -0.99
CA GLY A 117 19.31 12.17 -1.88
C GLY A 117 19.51 10.76 -1.32
N ARG A 118 19.01 10.48 -0.12
CA ARG A 118 19.14 9.18 0.54
C ARG A 118 17.86 8.34 0.38
N ALA A 119 18.03 7.04 0.12
CA ALA A 119 16.94 6.08 0.13
C ALA A 119 16.37 5.93 1.56
N ASN A 120 15.05 5.80 1.68
CA ASN A 120 14.37 5.68 2.97
C ASN A 120 14.57 4.31 3.65
N GLY A 121 15.17 3.37 2.91
CA GLY A 121 15.42 2.01 3.39
C GLY A 121 14.17 1.12 3.36
N ARG A 122 14.43 -0.16 3.15
CA ARG A 122 13.38 -1.17 3.07
C ARG A 122 12.82 -1.51 4.44
N ARG A 123 11.53 -1.77 4.48
CA ARG A 123 10.78 -2.21 5.67
C ARG A 123 9.73 -3.25 5.26
N ILE A 124 9.20 -3.94 6.24
CA ILE A 124 7.96 -4.70 6.05
C ILE A 124 6.80 -3.74 6.25
N TYR A 125 5.85 -3.74 5.33
CA TYR A 125 4.62 -2.97 5.44
C TYR A 125 3.41 -3.90 5.47
N VAL A 126 2.42 -3.49 6.26
CA VAL A 126 1.09 -4.10 6.30
C VAL A 126 0.08 -2.97 6.10
N VAL A 127 -0.74 -3.12 5.07
CA VAL A 127 -1.82 -2.17 4.74
C VAL A 127 -3.13 -2.91 4.88
N ASP A 128 -3.88 -2.56 5.92
CA ASP A 128 -5.20 -3.11 6.18
C ASP A 128 -6.28 -2.16 5.66
N LYS A 129 -7.28 -2.70 5.02
CA LYS A 129 -8.49 -2.01 4.59
C LYS A 129 -9.69 -2.81 5.09
N VAL A 130 -10.66 -2.14 5.66
CA VAL A 130 -11.86 -2.75 6.24
C VAL A 130 -13.08 -2.21 5.52
N ASN A 131 -13.95 -3.09 5.05
CA ASN A 131 -15.21 -2.72 4.43
C ASN A 131 -16.32 -2.46 5.47
N ALA A 132 -17.51 -2.06 4.99
CA ALA A 132 -18.66 -1.75 5.83
C ALA A 132 -19.17 -2.96 6.63
N ASP A 133 -18.95 -4.18 6.14
CA ASP A 133 -19.36 -5.45 6.76
C ASP A 133 -18.31 -6.01 7.73
N GLY A 134 -17.18 -5.30 7.87
CA GLY A 134 -16.08 -5.68 8.76
C GLY A 134 -15.10 -6.68 8.16
N GLU A 135 -15.18 -6.95 6.87
CA GLU A 135 -14.21 -7.77 6.17
C GLU A 135 -12.90 -7.02 5.94
N VAL A 136 -11.81 -7.74 6.01
CA VAL A 136 -10.47 -7.17 5.95
C VAL A 136 -9.75 -7.60 4.67
N GLU A 137 -9.27 -6.63 3.92
CA GLU A 137 -8.25 -6.84 2.90
C GLU A 137 -6.90 -6.33 3.42
N ARG A 138 -5.95 -7.23 3.52
CA ARG A 138 -4.60 -6.97 4.02
C ARG A 138 -3.56 -7.21 2.94
N ILE A 139 -2.71 -6.21 2.71
CA ILE A 139 -1.53 -6.34 1.85
C ILE A 139 -0.29 -6.38 2.72
N VAL A 140 0.55 -7.36 2.49
CA VAL A 140 1.77 -7.60 3.28
C VAL A 140 2.95 -7.81 2.36
N GLY A 141 4.05 -7.15 2.63
CA GLY A 141 5.27 -7.36 1.87
C GLY A 141 6.44 -6.49 2.30
N GLU A 142 7.55 -6.72 1.67
CA GLU A 142 8.70 -5.83 1.74
C GLU A 142 8.48 -4.64 0.79
N GLY A 143 8.76 -3.44 1.25
CA GLY A 143 8.63 -2.24 0.46
C GLY A 143 9.58 -1.13 0.92
N GLU A 144 9.61 -0.06 0.17
CA GLU A 144 10.35 1.15 0.48
C GLU A 144 9.52 2.37 0.10
N VAL A 145 9.59 3.42 0.89
CA VAL A 145 9.03 4.72 0.49
C VAL A 145 9.94 5.33 -0.56
N THR A 146 9.51 5.30 -1.81
CA THR A 146 10.30 5.76 -2.97
C THR A 146 9.92 7.14 -3.45
N ALA A 147 8.73 7.62 -3.09
CA ALA A 147 8.30 8.97 -3.41
C ALA A 147 7.53 9.59 -2.24
N MET A 148 7.69 10.89 -2.12
CA MET A 148 7.02 11.73 -1.13
C MET A 148 6.21 12.78 -1.88
N ALA A 149 4.94 12.95 -1.53
CA ALA A 149 4.14 14.04 -2.07
C ALA A 149 4.54 15.37 -1.45
N ASP A 150 4.27 16.45 -2.16
CA ASP A 150 4.49 17.80 -1.65
C ASP A 150 3.67 18.02 -0.37
N ARG A 151 4.32 18.55 0.65
CA ARG A 151 3.67 18.88 1.91
C ARG A 151 3.23 20.34 1.90
N VAL A 152 1.96 20.55 1.60
CA VAL A 152 1.36 21.89 1.58
C VAL A 152 0.81 22.22 2.97
N ILE A 153 1.26 23.31 3.57
CA ILE A 153 0.81 23.80 4.88
C ILE A 153 -0.10 24.99 4.63
N THR A 154 -1.39 24.83 4.91
CA THR A 154 -2.41 25.85 4.70
C THR A 154 -3.12 26.16 6.03
N TYR A 155 -3.48 27.43 6.25
CA TYR A 155 -4.22 27.83 7.44
C TYR A 155 -5.57 27.10 7.54
N GLY A 156 -5.81 26.47 8.68
CA GLY A 156 -7.08 25.77 8.97
C GLY A 156 -7.24 24.41 8.28
N ALA A 157 -6.25 23.91 7.53
CA ALA A 157 -6.29 22.60 6.92
C ALA A 157 -5.34 21.61 7.62
N VAL A 158 -5.73 20.34 7.63
CA VAL A 158 -4.86 19.26 8.12
C VAL A 158 -3.77 18.99 7.10
N THR A 159 -2.52 19.07 7.54
CA THR A 159 -1.35 18.76 6.71
C THR A 159 -0.87 17.34 7.01
N GLY A 160 -0.78 16.49 5.98
CA GLY A 160 -0.33 15.11 6.10
C GLY A 160 1.06 14.87 5.52
N TYR A 161 1.56 13.66 5.71
CA TYR A 161 2.75 13.10 5.08
C TYR A 161 2.31 12.17 3.94
N GLY A 162 2.33 12.67 2.70
CA GLY A 162 2.05 11.86 1.52
C GLY A 162 3.23 10.98 1.16
N ILE A 163 3.03 9.67 1.14
CA ILE A 163 4.08 8.70 0.85
C ILE A 163 3.61 7.73 -0.24
N THR A 164 4.56 7.26 -1.04
CA THR A 164 4.35 6.17 -1.99
C THR A 164 5.32 5.04 -1.65
N ILE A 165 4.77 3.91 -1.31
CA ILE A 165 5.49 2.67 -1.02
C ILE A 165 5.61 1.89 -2.33
N THR A 166 6.82 1.56 -2.75
CA THR A 166 7.08 0.61 -3.83
C THR A 166 7.33 -0.77 -3.22
N TRP A 167 6.60 -1.76 -3.70
CA TRP A 167 6.72 -3.13 -3.24
C TRP A 167 7.88 -3.85 -3.92
N TYR A 168 8.64 -4.61 -3.14
CA TYR A 168 9.72 -5.46 -3.63
C TYR A 168 9.30 -6.93 -3.54
N GLY A 169 9.65 -7.69 -4.56
CA GLY A 169 9.25 -9.09 -4.65
C GLY A 169 7.74 -9.26 -4.91
N GLU A 170 7.14 -10.20 -4.23
CA GLU A 170 5.72 -10.58 -4.41
C GLU A 170 4.95 -10.26 -3.11
N PRO A 171 4.36 -9.07 -2.97
CA PRO A 171 3.50 -8.78 -1.82
C PRO A 171 2.29 -9.72 -1.83
N THR A 172 1.94 -10.23 -0.66
CA THR A 172 0.78 -11.09 -0.50
C THR A 172 -0.44 -10.27 -0.13
N ILE A 173 -1.56 -10.53 -0.80
CA ILE A 173 -2.86 -9.93 -0.48
C ILE A 173 -3.73 -11.01 0.13
N TYR A 174 -4.23 -10.76 1.33
CA TYR A 174 -5.23 -11.57 2.02
C TYR A 174 -6.55 -10.81 2.01
N ASN A 175 -7.64 -11.50 1.74
CA ASN A 175 -8.98 -10.93 1.83
C ASN A 175 -9.91 -11.96 2.46
N THR A 176 -10.68 -11.56 3.47
CA THR A 176 -11.60 -12.44 4.16
C THR A 176 -12.78 -12.84 3.30
N SER A 177 -13.24 -11.98 2.39
CA SER A 177 -14.34 -12.29 1.46
C SER A 177 -13.99 -13.36 0.41
N TRP A 178 -12.71 -13.60 0.16
CA TRP A 178 -12.27 -14.65 -0.79
C TRP A 178 -12.22 -16.05 -0.18
N ILE A 179 -12.54 -16.19 1.12
CA ILE A 179 -12.55 -17.48 1.79
C ILE A 179 -13.87 -18.18 1.43
N ALA A 180 -13.79 -19.29 0.70
CA ALA A 180 -14.95 -20.07 0.32
C ALA A 180 -15.74 -20.54 1.56
N GLY A 181 -16.99 -20.09 1.70
CA GLY A 181 -17.87 -20.40 2.84
C GLY A 181 -17.92 -19.34 3.94
N GLY A 182 -17.31 -18.17 3.74
CA GLY A 182 -17.34 -17.04 4.69
C GLY A 182 -18.52 -16.08 4.53
N GLY A 183 -19.40 -16.30 3.59
CA GLY A 183 -20.65 -15.53 3.43
C GLY A 183 -21.79 -16.23 4.18
N ALA A 184 -22.16 -15.73 5.35
CA ALA A 184 -23.40 -16.08 6.03
C ALA A 184 -24.17 -14.82 6.37
#